data_c3dd8d4615bbf5369350a4ffa93fc559
#
_entry.id   c3dd8d4615bbf5369350a4ffa93fc559
#
_cell.length_a   1.000
_cell.length_b   1.000
_cell.length_c   1.000
_cell.angle_alpha   90.00
_cell.angle_beta   90.00
_cell.angle_gamma   90.00
#
_symmetry.space_group_name_H-M   'P 1'
#
loop_
_entity.id
_entity.type
_entity.pdbx_description
1 polymer ?
#
loop_
_entity_poly.entity_id
_entity_poly.type
_entity_poly.pdbx_seq_one_letter_code
_entity_poly.pdbx_strand_id
1 'polypeptide(L)'
;LKGISMKIKSWGMHPLVDSETFTLENSNKLSKYISKNKSFIPFGNGRSYGDSALYKRILLCKNYNQIIKFDENLGILECQSGVLLSEIIEHCIEKGWFLTLSLKKTYKKLLRKKWILI
;
A
#
# COMPACT_ATOMS: atom_id res chain seq x y z
N LEU A 1 -7.65 21.30 -3.39
CA LEU A 1 -6.50 20.44 -3.66
C LEU A 1 -6.13 20.62 -5.15
N LYS A 2 -5.03 21.31 -5.43
CA LYS A 2 -4.49 21.36 -6.79
C LYS A 2 -3.70 20.07 -7.03
N GLY A 3 -4.03 19.34 -8.10
CA GLY A 3 -3.24 18.22 -8.57
C GLY A 3 -1.97 18.70 -9.24
N ILE A 4 -0.93 17.90 -9.19
CA ILE A 4 0.32 18.12 -9.92
C ILE A 4 0.32 17.19 -11.12
N SER A 5 0.56 17.75 -12.33
CA SER A 5 0.71 16.91 -13.52
C SER A 5 2.07 16.21 -13.50
N MET A 6 2.06 14.88 -13.60
CA MET A 6 3.27 14.05 -13.62
C MET A 6 3.13 12.91 -14.61
N LYS A 7 4.26 12.50 -15.19
CA LYS A 7 4.35 11.25 -15.95
C LYS A 7 4.54 10.08 -14.98
N ILE A 8 3.59 9.17 -14.93
CA ILE A 8 3.58 8.01 -14.05
C ILE A 8 3.79 6.74 -14.88
N LYS A 9 4.55 5.82 -14.32
CA LYS A 9 4.82 4.49 -14.87
C LYS A 9 4.73 3.43 -13.79
N SER A 10 4.40 2.21 -14.19
CA SER A 10 4.44 1.03 -13.34
C SER A 10 5.80 0.31 -13.42
N TRP A 11 5.92 -0.82 -12.76
CA TRP A 11 7.14 -1.64 -12.74
C TRP A 11 7.68 -1.99 -14.14
N GLY A 12 6.78 -2.27 -15.09
CA GLY A 12 7.14 -2.60 -16.47
C GLY A 12 7.60 -1.41 -17.32
N MET A 13 7.69 -0.20 -16.75
CA MET A 13 8.13 1.04 -17.40
C MET A 13 7.23 1.54 -18.55
N HIS A 14 6.28 0.76 -18.99
CA HIS A 14 5.28 1.09 -20.02
C HIS A 14 3.88 0.65 -19.59
N PRO A 15 2.81 1.38 -20.01
CA PRO A 15 2.88 2.69 -20.65
C PRO A 15 3.32 3.80 -19.70
N LEU A 16 3.71 4.94 -20.25
CA LEU A 16 3.93 6.20 -19.55
C LEU A 16 2.66 7.03 -19.66
N VAL A 17 2.03 7.37 -18.55
CA VAL A 17 0.74 8.07 -18.53
C VAL A 17 0.90 9.45 -17.90
N ASP A 18 0.43 10.49 -18.60
CA ASP A 18 0.31 11.84 -18.02
C ASP A 18 -0.87 11.84 -17.04
N SER A 19 -0.56 11.99 -15.77
CA SER A 19 -1.53 11.89 -14.68
C SER A 19 -1.56 13.14 -13.84
N GLU A 20 -2.76 13.57 -13.47
CA GLU A 20 -2.98 14.52 -12.40
C GLU A 20 -2.86 13.78 -11.07
N THR A 21 -1.86 14.11 -10.26
CA THR A 21 -1.55 13.41 -9.02
C THR A 21 -1.92 14.21 -7.80
N PHE A 22 -2.46 13.53 -6.81
CA PHE A 22 -2.80 14.08 -5.49
C PHE A 22 -2.13 13.23 -4.42
N THR A 23 -1.51 13.85 -3.44
CA THR A 23 -0.88 13.12 -2.34
C THR A 23 -1.85 12.95 -1.18
N LEU A 24 -2.04 11.69 -0.77
CA LEU A 24 -2.83 11.36 0.43
C LEU A 24 -1.96 11.59 1.67
N GLU A 25 -2.39 12.51 2.54
CA GLU A 25 -1.69 12.81 3.79
C GLU A 25 -2.53 12.42 5.02
N ASN A 26 -3.87 12.50 4.91
CA ASN A 26 -4.78 12.15 6.00
C ASN A 26 -6.18 11.82 5.48
N SER A 27 -6.97 11.14 6.33
CA SER A 27 -8.33 10.68 6.00
C SER A 27 -9.31 11.82 5.70
N ASN A 28 -9.17 12.97 6.34
CA ASN A 28 -10.05 14.12 6.10
C ASN A 28 -9.87 14.70 4.69
N LYS A 29 -8.62 14.75 4.21
CA LYS A 29 -8.33 15.16 2.83
C LYS A 29 -8.84 14.13 1.83
N LEU A 30 -8.78 12.83 2.15
CA LEU A 30 -9.32 11.76 1.33
C LEU A 30 -10.83 11.92 1.10
N SER A 31 -11.62 12.13 2.15
CA SER A 31 -13.06 12.31 2.04
C SER A 31 -13.44 13.49 1.15
N LYS A 32 -12.74 14.61 1.29
CA LYS A 32 -12.92 15.78 0.42
C LYS A 32 -12.51 15.51 -1.03
N TYR A 33 -11.48 14.70 -1.23
CA TYR A 33 -11.02 14.32 -2.56
C TYR A 33 -12.03 13.41 -3.27
N ILE A 34 -12.54 12.40 -2.58
CA ILE A 34 -13.54 11.46 -3.10
C ILE A 34 -14.83 12.19 -3.49
N SER A 35 -15.30 13.12 -2.68
CA SER A 35 -16.53 13.87 -2.97
C SER A 35 -16.44 14.74 -4.23
N LYS A 36 -15.24 15.19 -4.59
CA LYS A 36 -15.01 16.06 -5.75
C LYS A 36 -14.67 15.30 -7.03
N ASN A 37 -14.12 14.11 -6.91
CA ASN A 37 -13.58 13.36 -8.04
C ASN A 37 -14.35 12.06 -8.25
N LYS A 38 -15.03 11.95 -9.41
CA LYS A 38 -15.84 10.78 -9.75
C LYS A 38 -15.02 9.52 -10.06
N SER A 39 -13.74 9.67 -10.44
CA SER A 39 -12.88 8.54 -10.79
C SER A 39 -11.40 8.87 -10.57
N PHE A 40 -10.72 8.00 -9.87
CA PHE A 40 -9.27 8.03 -9.65
C PHE A 40 -8.79 6.62 -9.32
N ILE A 41 -7.48 6.40 -9.39
CA ILE A 41 -6.85 5.15 -8.97
C ILE A 41 -5.88 5.44 -7.83
N PRO A 42 -5.92 4.69 -6.72
CA PRO A 42 -4.88 4.74 -5.70
C PRO A 42 -3.58 4.15 -6.25
N PHE A 43 -2.46 4.79 -5.95
CA PHE A 43 -1.14 4.39 -6.40
C PHE A 43 -0.20 4.27 -5.21
N GLY A 44 0.34 3.09 -5.00
CA GLY A 44 1.29 2.78 -3.95
C GLY A 44 2.74 3.01 -4.40
N ASN A 45 3.53 1.95 -4.47
CA ASN A 45 4.95 1.99 -4.84
C ASN A 45 5.23 1.67 -6.33
N GLY A 46 4.20 1.68 -7.19
CA GLY A 46 4.34 1.44 -8.63
C GLY A 46 4.80 0.03 -9.01
N ARG A 47 4.53 -0.97 -8.18
CA ARG A 47 4.95 -2.36 -8.39
C ARG A 47 3.93 -3.23 -9.12
N SER A 48 2.79 -2.66 -9.52
CA SER A 48 1.79 -3.35 -10.33
C SER A 48 2.31 -3.68 -11.72
N TYR A 49 1.86 -4.81 -12.26
CA TYR A 49 2.13 -5.18 -13.65
C TYR A 49 1.24 -4.38 -14.61
N GLY A 50 1.77 -4.09 -15.78
CA GLY A 50 1.05 -3.38 -16.83
C GLY A 50 0.56 -1.99 -16.40
N ASP A 51 -0.65 -1.65 -16.83
CA ASP A 51 -1.30 -0.36 -16.62
C ASP A 51 -2.38 -0.36 -15.53
N SER A 52 -2.53 -1.46 -14.79
CA SER A 52 -3.63 -1.65 -13.83
C SER A 52 -3.73 -0.58 -12.74
N ALA A 53 -2.62 0.09 -12.40
CA ALA A 53 -2.57 1.20 -11.44
C ALA A 53 -2.28 2.56 -12.12
N LEU A 54 -2.46 2.66 -13.45
CA LEU A 54 -2.21 3.88 -14.21
C LEU A 54 -3.52 4.49 -14.70
N TYR A 55 -3.71 5.78 -14.48
CA TYR A 55 -4.90 6.50 -14.87
C TYR A 55 -4.62 8.01 -14.92
N LYS A 56 -5.51 8.75 -15.61
CA LYS A 56 -5.39 10.22 -15.73
C LYS A 56 -5.49 10.97 -14.38
N ARG A 57 -6.08 10.36 -13.35
CA ARG A 57 -6.10 10.88 -11.97
C ARG A 57 -5.62 9.81 -11.02
N ILE A 58 -4.59 10.14 -10.25
CA ILE A 58 -3.91 9.21 -9.36
C ILE A 58 -3.83 9.81 -7.95
N LEU A 59 -4.22 9.00 -6.97
CA LEU A 59 -4.05 9.30 -5.55
C LEU A 59 -2.78 8.61 -5.04
N LEU A 60 -1.73 9.40 -4.80
CA LEU A 60 -0.46 8.89 -4.27
C LEU A 60 -0.60 8.56 -2.78
N CYS A 61 -0.47 7.28 -2.43
CA CYS A 61 -0.65 6.79 -1.06
C CYS A 61 0.65 6.71 -0.26
N LYS A 62 1.81 6.89 -0.88
CA LYS A 62 3.14 6.66 -0.27
C LYS A 62 3.35 7.39 1.07
N ASN A 63 2.84 8.60 1.21
CA ASN A 63 2.99 9.41 2.42
C ASN A 63 1.96 9.10 3.51
N TYR A 64 0.99 8.24 3.22
CA TYR A 64 0.01 7.72 4.17
C TYR A 64 0.48 6.36 4.65
N ASN A 65 1.54 6.34 5.47
CA ASN A 65 2.36 5.18 5.74
C ASN A 65 2.65 4.93 7.23
N GLN A 66 1.70 5.21 8.10
CA GLN A 66 1.87 4.95 9.52
C GLN A 66 1.36 3.56 9.91
N ILE A 67 2.12 2.85 10.75
CA ILE A 67 1.63 1.71 11.50
C ILE A 67 0.86 2.27 12.70
N ILE A 68 -0.43 1.93 12.80
CA ILE A 68 -1.34 2.49 13.80
C ILE A 68 -1.30 1.65 15.07
N LYS A 69 -1.44 0.35 14.94
CA LYS A 69 -1.51 -0.59 16.06
C LYS A 69 -1.01 -1.97 15.67
N PHE A 70 -0.35 -2.63 16.60
CA PHE A 70 -0.03 -4.05 16.47
C PHE A 70 -0.44 -4.78 17.76
N ASP A 71 -1.38 -5.70 17.64
CA ASP A 71 -1.77 -6.62 18.73
C ASP A 71 -0.88 -7.85 18.68
N GLU A 72 0.10 -7.91 19.58
CA GLU A 72 1.07 -9.00 19.64
C GLU A 72 0.48 -10.31 20.17
N ASN A 73 -0.68 -10.28 20.82
CA ASN A 73 -1.34 -11.49 21.29
C ASN A 73 -2.11 -12.18 20.17
N LEU A 74 -2.79 -11.38 19.36
CA LEU A 74 -3.63 -11.86 18.26
C LEU A 74 -2.90 -11.91 16.91
N GLY A 75 -1.77 -11.21 16.77
CA GLY A 75 -1.06 -11.06 15.51
C GLY A 75 -1.82 -10.20 14.50
N ILE A 76 -2.53 -9.17 14.97
CA ILE A 76 -3.30 -8.25 14.14
C ILE A 76 -2.54 -6.94 14.03
N LEU A 77 -2.22 -6.55 12.80
CA LEU A 77 -1.60 -5.27 12.48
C LEU A 77 -2.60 -4.35 11.78
N GLU A 78 -2.74 -3.14 12.29
CA GLU A 78 -3.47 -2.05 11.65
C GLU A 78 -2.48 -1.00 11.13
N CYS A 79 -2.55 -0.70 9.85
CA CYS A 79 -1.66 0.28 9.23
C CYS A 79 -2.35 1.05 8.10
N GLN A 80 -1.77 2.17 7.73
CA GLN A 80 -2.20 2.98 6.60
C GLN A 80 -1.77 2.34 5.27
N SER A 81 -2.50 2.65 4.20
CA SER A 81 -2.37 1.99 2.88
C SER A 81 -1.04 2.26 2.14
N GLY A 82 -0.25 3.20 2.60
CA GLY A 82 1.07 3.50 2.02
C GLY A 82 2.23 2.78 2.70
N VAL A 83 1.98 2.02 3.79
CA VAL A 83 3.01 1.23 4.45
C VAL A 83 3.50 0.13 3.52
N LEU A 84 4.81 -0.01 3.38
CA LEU A 84 5.40 -1.05 2.56
C LEU A 84 5.40 -2.40 3.28
N LEU A 85 5.30 -3.47 2.51
CA LEU A 85 5.37 -4.83 3.04
C LEU A 85 6.68 -5.11 3.78
N SER A 86 7.80 -4.56 3.31
CA SER A 86 9.10 -4.63 3.98
C SER A 86 9.06 -3.99 5.37
N GLU A 87 8.43 -2.82 5.51
CA GLU A 87 8.29 -2.12 6.79
C GLU A 87 7.43 -2.93 7.78
N ILE A 88 6.36 -3.58 7.29
CA ILE A 88 5.54 -4.48 8.09
C ILE A 88 6.36 -5.68 8.58
N ILE A 89 7.13 -6.30 7.70
CA ILE A 89 7.98 -7.45 8.05
C ILE A 89 9.03 -7.06 9.09
N GLU A 90 9.73 -5.95 8.87
CA GLU A 90 10.74 -5.44 9.82
C GLU A 90 10.13 -5.16 11.18
N HIS A 91 8.99 -4.47 11.23
CA HIS A 91 8.30 -4.16 12.49
C HIS A 91 7.86 -5.40 13.27
N CYS A 92 7.46 -6.45 12.58
CA CYS A 92 6.85 -7.62 13.20
C CYS A 92 7.84 -8.74 13.49
N ILE A 93 8.94 -8.85 12.73
CA ILE A 93 9.89 -9.96 12.86
C ILE A 93 10.64 -9.93 14.19
N GLU A 94 10.97 -8.74 14.70
CA GLU A 94 11.61 -8.54 16.01
C GLU A 94 10.72 -9.02 17.15
N LYS A 95 9.41 -8.98 16.95
CA LYS A 95 8.38 -9.43 17.91
C LYS A 95 8.01 -10.91 17.73
N GLY A 96 8.73 -11.63 16.87
CA GLY A 96 8.52 -13.05 16.62
C GLY A 96 7.34 -13.36 15.69
N TRP A 97 6.80 -12.35 15.00
CA TRP A 97 5.69 -12.51 14.08
C TRP A 97 6.17 -12.42 12.63
N PHE A 98 5.50 -13.17 11.75
CA PHE A 98 5.79 -13.14 10.32
C PHE A 98 4.50 -13.08 9.51
N LEU A 99 4.52 -12.31 8.42
CA LEU A 99 3.37 -12.14 7.54
C LEU A 99 3.03 -13.46 6.84
N THR A 100 1.76 -13.87 6.93
CA THR A 100 1.25 -15.00 6.16
C THR A 100 1.08 -14.57 4.71
N LEU A 101 2.15 -14.66 3.93
CA LEU A 101 1.99 -14.75 2.50
C LEU A 101 1.38 -16.10 2.17
N SER A 102 0.40 -16.14 1.27
CA SER A 102 -0.23 -17.37 0.79
C SER A 102 0.78 -18.22 0.00
N LEU A 103 1.84 -18.63 0.65
CA LEU A 103 2.81 -19.58 0.11
C LEU A 103 2.22 -20.97 0.29
N LYS A 104 2.19 -21.71 -0.82
CA LYS A 104 1.72 -23.10 -0.91
C LYS A 104 2.10 -23.93 0.31
N LYS A 105 1.27 -24.88 0.68
CA LYS A 105 1.33 -25.82 1.83
C LYS A 105 2.73 -26.30 2.26
N THR A 106 3.72 -26.30 1.38
CA THR A 106 5.06 -26.86 1.58
C THR A 106 5.90 -26.10 2.62
N TYR A 107 5.67 -24.78 2.77
CA TYR A 107 6.45 -23.97 3.72
C TYR A 107 5.87 -23.85 5.13
N LYS A 108 4.62 -24.30 5.34
CA LYS A 108 4.02 -24.34 6.68
C LYS A 108 4.77 -25.19 7.70
N LYS A 109 5.58 -26.13 7.24
CA LYS A 109 6.32 -27.08 8.09
C LYS A 109 7.65 -26.51 8.62
N LEU A 110 8.19 -25.47 8.01
CA LEU A 110 9.53 -24.92 8.29
C LEU A 110 9.53 -23.73 9.26
N LEU A 111 8.40 -23.05 9.44
CA LEU A 111 8.34 -21.84 10.27
C LEU A 111 7.46 -22.06 11.49
N ARG A 112 8.07 -22.36 12.62
CA ARG A 112 7.46 -22.35 13.96
C ARG A 112 7.19 -20.90 14.46
N LYS A 113 6.93 -19.96 13.56
CA LYS A 113 6.70 -18.55 13.90
C LYS A 113 5.22 -18.22 13.80
N LYS A 114 4.77 -17.32 14.64
CA LYS A 114 3.39 -16.81 14.67
C LYS A 114 3.09 -16.03 13.38
N TRP A 115 1.85 -16.11 12.89
CA TRP A 115 1.42 -15.50 11.63
C TRP A 115 0.64 -14.21 11.89
N ILE A 116 0.80 -13.22 11.00
CA ILE A 116 0.10 -11.94 11.07
C ILE A 116 -1.11 -11.96 10.16
N LEU A 117 -2.23 -11.43 10.64
CA LEU A 117 -3.39 -11.06 9.84
C LEU A 117 -3.36 -9.54 9.64
N ILE A 118 -3.43 -9.10 8.40
CA ILE A 118 -3.51 -7.69 8.03
C ILE A 118 -4.93 -7.37 7.61
#